data_69338deb79422c88b470293cfbea7b6e
#
_entry.id   69338deb79422c88b470293cfbea7b6e
#
_cell.length_a   1.000
_cell.length_b   1.000
_cell.length_c   1.000
_cell.angle_alpha   90.00
_cell.angle_beta   90.00
_cell.angle_gamma   90.00
#
_symmetry.space_group_name_H-M   'P 1'
#
loop_
_entity.id
_entity.type
_entity.pdbx_description
1 polymer ?
#
loop_
_entity_poly.entity_id
_entity_poly.type
_entity_poly.pdbx_seq_one_letter_code
_entity_poly.pdbx_strand_id
1 'polypeptide(L)'
;TPWSGKDRTPAYIPERQLREIFLPPFRQSIDAGAMSVMVNSGEMNGIPTHVNRFVLTDILRGELGFEGLVVTDWEDIKYLVKRHRVAATYKEAIRMAILAGIDMSMVPQDLEFPVLLKELVEEGQISESRIDLSVRRILSVKEKLGLLEEGEFELPPALTEDERQALAGPAARAALECITLLKNEGNHAVYPNQPLLPLGGAGTIFVSGPTANSLNALNGGWSGTWQGKNPKYNNPGRLTALEGLREEFGASRIAFEALDNMEFSAEDIQRVVQAIEGSNPEVAVLFLGEMPYTEIFGNI
;
A
#
# COMPACT_ATOMS: atom_id res chain seq x y z
N THR A 1 9.81 8.33 2.04
CA THR A 1 8.98 8.92 0.97
C THR A 1 9.89 9.59 -0.04
N PRO A 2 9.73 9.34 -1.34
CA PRO A 2 10.50 10.03 -2.37
C PRO A 2 10.27 11.54 -2.33
N TRP A 3 11.26 12.31 -2.78
CA TRP A 3 11.15 13.77 -2.84
C TRP A 3 9.93 14.25 -3.63
N SER A 4 9.67 13.64 -4.78
CA SER A 4 8.55 14.02 -5.66
C SER A 4 7.18 13.56 -5.15
N GLY A 5 7.13 12.70 -4.15
CA GLY A 5 5.92 11.97 -3.76
C GLY A 5 5.49 10.86 -4.72
N LYS A 6 6.16 10.75 -5.87
CA LYS A 6 5.82 9.76 -6.92
C LYS A 6 6.55 8.44 -6.69
N ASP A 7 5.91 7.38 -7.14
CA ASP A 7 6.45 6.03 -7.04
C ASP A 7 7.80 5.89 -7.75
N ARG A 8 8.69 5.08 -7.19
CA ARG A 8 10.00 4.70 -7.75
C ARG A 8 10.93 5.88 -8.08
N THR A 9 10.73 7.03 -7.45
CA THR A 9 11.59 8.20 -7.61
C THR A 9 12.60 8.33 -6.45
N PRO A 10 13.70 9.10 -6.62
CA PRO A 10 14.74 9.22 -5.62
C PRO A 10 14.25 9.78 -4.27
N ALA A 11 14.80 9.25 -3.18
CA ALA A 11 14.66 9.78 -1.84
C ALA A 11 16.00 10.29 -1.34
N TYR A 12 16.02 11.50 -0.77
CA TYR A 12 17.20 12.10 -0.14
C TYR A 12 16.97 12.15 1.36
N ILE A 13 17.63 11.26 2.08
CA ILE A 13 17.39 11.04 3.51
C ILE A 13 18.74 11.13 4.24
N PRO A 14 18.96 12.17 5.07
CA PRO A 14 20.13 12.22 5.94
C PRO A 14 20.17 11.00 6.87
N GLU A 15 21.35 10.47 7.16
CA GLU A 15 21.51 9.25 7.98
C GLU A 15 20.86 9.36 9.36
N ARG A 16 20.93 10.52 10.00
CA ARG A 16 20.26 10.76 11.28
C ARG A 16 18.74 10.57 11.15
N GLN A 17 18.14 11.18 10.13
CA GLN A 17 16.71 11.07 9.88
C GLN A 17 16.32 9.64 9.52
N LEU A 18 17.17 8.92 8.74
CA LEU A 18 16.95 7.52 8.43
C LEU A 18 16.81 6.70 9.73
N ARG A 19 17.72 6.86 10.68
CA ARG A 19 17.72 6.13 11.95
C ARG A 19 16.62 6.56 12.92
N GLU A 20 16.30 7.83 12.96
CA GLU A 20 15.29 8.35 13.90
C GLU A 20 13.85 8.09 13.46
N ILE A 21 13.59 8.09 12.15
CA ILE A 21 12.21 8.08 11.61
C ILE A 21 11.92 6.80 10.83
N PHE A 22 12.82 6.39 9.91
CA PHE A 22 12.50 5.35 8.93
C PHE A 22 12.89 3.95 9.36
N LEU A 23 13.97 3.78 10.13
CA LEU A 23 14.40 2.45 10.60
C LEU A 23 13.59 1.87 11.78
N PRO A 24 13.01 2.65 12.70
CA PRO A 24 12.29 2.09 13.84
C PRO A 24 11.18 1.09 13.46
N PRO A 25 10.32 1.32 12.45
CA PRO A 25 9.32 0.33 12.04
C PRO A 25 9.95 -0.98 11.53
N PHE A 26 11.08 -0.91 10.81
CA PHE A 26 11.80 -2.10 10.36
C PHE A 26 12.38 -2.88 11.53
N ARG A 27 13.00 -2.21 12.50
CA ARG A 27 13.50 -2.84 13.73
C ARG A 27 12.39 -3.58 14.46
N GLN A 28 11.26 -2.90 14.71
CA GLN A 28 10.11 -3.50 15.38
C GLN A 28 9.56 -4.73 14.62
N SER A 29 9.51 -4.67 13.29
CA SER A 29 9.09 -5.80 12.47
C SER A 29 10.06 -6.98 12.55
N ILE A 30 11.36 -6.71 12.56
CA ILE A 30 12.41 -7.73 12.71
C ILE A 30 12.33 -8.37 14.11
N ASP A 31 12.20 -7.55 15.15
CA ASP A 31 12.07 -8.01 16.54
C ASP A 31 10.78 -8.83 16.74
N ALA A 32 9.73 -8.54 15.98
CA ALA A 32 8.49 -9.32 15.95
C ALA A 32 8.57 -10.60 15.09
N GLY A 33 9.72 -10.90 14.46
CA GLY A 33 9.97 -12.14 13.74
C GLY A 33 9.71 -12.07 12.22
N ALA A 34 9.77 -10.91 11.61
CA ALA A 34 9.71 -10.81 10.14
C ALA A 34 10.78 -11.67 9.48
N MET A 35 10.39 -12.56 8.55
CA MET A 35 11.29 -13.52 7.91
C MET A 35 11.80 -13.08 6.54
N SER A 36 11.21 -12.04 5.95
CA SER A 36 11.63 -11.52 4.66
C SER A 36 11.53 -10.00 4.61
N VAL A 37 12.38 -9.38 3.79
CA VAL A 37 12.35 -7.95 3.48
C VAL A 37 12.39 -7.79 1.97
N MET A 38 11.43 -7.06 1.40
CA MET A 38 11.45 -6.67 -0.01
C MET A 38 12.14 -5.32 -0.16
N VAL A 39 13.02 -5.23 -1.15
CA VAL A 39 13.81 -4.02 -1.40
C VAL A 39 12.99 -3.00 -2.17
N ASN A 40 13.07 -1.74 -1.77
CA ASN A 40 12.42 -0.63 -2.44
C ASN A 40 12.99 -0.40 -3.86
N SER A 41 12.10 -0.18 -4.82
CA SER A 41 12.44 0.06 -6.25
C SER A 41 13.08 1.42 -6.54
N GLY A 42 13.21 2.29 -5.56
CA GLY A 42 13.76 3.64 -5.74
C GLY A 42 15.25 3.72 -5.47
N GLU A 43 15.71 4.95 -5.39
CA GLU A 43 17.07 5.32 -5.00
C GLU A 43 17.06 5.99 -3.64
N MET A 44 18.08 5.74 -2.85
CA MET A 44 18.33 6.47 -1.62
C MET A 44 19.68 7.19 -1.72
N ASN A 45 19.64 8.53 -1.62
CA ASN A 45 20.81 9.39 -1.70
C ASN A 45 21.65 9.17 -2.97
N GLY A 46 20.98 8.94 -4.12
CA GLY A 46 21.63 8.76 -5.42
C GLY A 46 22.13 7.32 -5.69
N ILE A 47 21.85 6.37 -4.79
CA ILE A 47 22.23 4.96 -4.98
C ILE A 47 20.95 4.12 -5.10
N PRO A 48 20.74 3.37 -6.20
CA PRO A 48 19.65 2.42 -6.31
C PRO A 48 19.68 1.43 -5.15
N THR A 49 18.55 1.23 -4.47
CA THR A 49 18.52 0.46 -3.23
C THR A 49 19.01 -0.97 -3.43
N HIS A 50 18.75 -1.57 -4.60
CA HIS A 50 19.18 -2.94 -4.94
C HIS A 50 20.71 -3.13 -5.06
N VAL A 51 21.49 -2.06 -5.12
CA VAL A 51 22.96 -2.10 -5.08
C VAL A 51 23.53 -1.31 -3.91
N ASN A 52 22.69 -0.87 -2.99
CA ASN A 52 23.09 -0.09 -1.84
C ASN A 52 23.53 -1.01 -0.69
N ARG A 53 24.81 -1.39 -0.70
CA ARG A 53 25.40 -2.25 0.33
C ARG A 53 25.24 -1.66 1.74
N PHE A 54 25.36 -0.35 1.88
CA PHE A 54 25.21 0.33 3.18
C PHE A 54 23.83 0.02 3.79
N VAL A 55 22.76 0.09 2.99
CA VAL A 55 21.41 -0.21 3.47
C VAL A 55 21.19 -1.70 3.69
N LEU A 56 21.56 -2.53 2.69
CA LEU A 56 21.21 -3.94 2.67
C LEU A 56 22.13 -4.82 3.56
N THR A 57 23.37 -4.40 3.75
CA THR A 57 24.34 -5.17 4.52
C THR A 57 24.67 -4.46 5.83
N ASP A 58 25.15 -3.23 5.78
CA ASP A 58 25.69 -2.59 6.99
C ASP A 58 24.58 -2.23 7.97
N ILE A 59 23.47 -1.65 7.50
CA ILE A 59 22.30 -1.35 8.35
C ILE A 59 21.46 -2.61 8.60
N LEU A 60 20.89 -3.21 7.55
CA LEU A 60 19.90 -4.27 7.70
C LEU A 60 20.46 -5.50 8.41
N ARG A 61 21.64 -5.97 8.00
CA ARG A 61 22.29 -7.14 8.61
C ARG A 61 23.10 -6.78 9.85
N GLY A 62 23.91 -5.70 9.77
CA GLY A 62 24.82 -5.29 10.84
C GLY A 62 24.11 -4.62 12.01
N GLU A 63 23.40 -3.52 11.77
CA GLU A 63 22.78 -2.74 12.85
C GLU A 63 21.44 -3.31 13.34
N LEU A 64 20.60 -3.82 12.41
CA LEU A 64 19.29 -4.37 12.74
C LEU A 64 19.30 -5.87 13.04
N GLY A 65 20.40 -6.59 12.73
CA GLY A 65 20.53 -8.02 13.00
C GLY A 65 19.59 -8.92 12.19
N PHE A 66 19.11 -8.46 11.03
CA PHE A 66 18.17 -9.24 10.22
C PHE A 66 18.82 -10.48 9.61
N GLU A 67 18.31 -11.65 9.93
CA GLU A 67 18.83 -12.95 9.45
C GLU A 67 17.98 -13.59 8.34
N GLY A 68 16.77 -13.05 8.08
CA GLY A 68 15.86 -13.56 7.07
C GLY A 68 16.32 -13.30 5.62
N LEU A 69 15.50 -13.65 4.64
CA LEU A 69 15.80 -13.44 3.22
C LEU A 69 15.52 -12.01 2.77
N VAL A 70 16.34 -11.51 1.85
CA VAL A 70 16.13 -10.24 1.14
C VAL A 70 15.73 -10.53 -0.30
N VAL A 71 14.53 -10.12 -0.69
CA VAL A 71 13.99 -10.28 -2.05
C VAL A 71 13.93 -8.94 -2.77
N THR A 72 14.15 -8.94 -4.08
CA THR A 72 13.95 -7.73 -4.90
C THR A 72 12.48 -7.39 -5.04
N ASP A 73 12.16 -6.20 -5.51
CA ASP A 73 10.89 -5.93 -6.16
C ASP A 73 10.90 -6.46 -7.61
N TRP A 74 9.79 -6.34 -8.32
CA TRP A 74 9.51 -6.93 -9.64
C TRP A 74 10.49 -6.46 -10.71
N GLU A 75 11.32 -7.37 -11.21
CA GLU A 75 12.35 -7.14 -12.24
C GLU A 75 13.40 -6.05 -11.93
N ASP A 76 13.54 -5.62 -10.68
CA ASP A 76 14.34 -4.44 -10.34
C ASP A 76 15.84 -4.59 -10.59
N ILE A 77 16.38 -5.81 -10.61
CA ILE A 77 17.78 -5.99 -11.06
C ILE A 77 17.94 -5.59 -12.54
N LYS A 78 16.95 -5.84 -13.38
CA LYS A 78 16.96 -5.36 -14.77
C LYS A 78 16.88 -3.85 -14.87
N TYR A 79 16.21 -3.18 -13.92
CA TYR A 79 16.13 -1.74 -13.88
C TYR A 79 17.45 -1.05 -13.53
N LEU A 80 18.42 -1.75 -12.95
CA LEU A 80 19.79 -1.23 -12.79
C LEU A 80 20.44 -0.89 -14.13
N VAL A 81 20.08 -1.63 -15.20
CA VAL A 81 20.50 -1.36 -16.58
C VAL A 81 19.56 -0.36 -17.27
N LYS A 82 18.24 -0.68 -17.26
CA LYS A 82 17.27 0.03 -18.12
C LYS A 82 16.91 1.42 -17.61
N ARG A 83 16.80 1.58 -16.28
CA ARG A 83 16.30 2.80 -15.61
C ARG A 83 17.42 3.57 -14.93
N HIS A 84 18.10 2.94 -13.97
CA HIS A 84 19.13 3.58 -13.15
C HIS A 84 20.45 3.76 -13.92
N ARG A 85 20.71 2.93 -14.94
CA ARG A 85 21.90 2.98 -15.79
C ARG A 85 23.22 2.94 -15.01
N VAL A 86 23.23 2.18 -13.91
CA VAL A 86 24.43 1.97 -13.07
C VAL A 86 25.17 0.69 -13.43
N ALA A 87 24.59 -0.16 -14.26
CA ALA A 87 25.20 -1.37 -14.81
C ALA A 87 25.09 -1.34 -16.34
N ALA A 88 26.13 -1.81 -17.04
CA ALA A 88 26.15 -1.88 -18.50
C ALA A 88 25.37 -3.09 -19.03
N THR A 89 25.37 -4.20 -18.29
CA THR A 89 24.72 -5.45 -18.68
C THR A 89 23.89 -6.03 -17.52
N TYR A 90 22.95 -6.93 -17.85
CA TYR A 90 22.16 -7.63 -16.83
C TYR A 90 23.04 -8.52 -15.93
N LYS A 91 24.08 -9.14 -16.49
CA LYS A 91 25.06 -9.94 -15.73
C LYS A 91 25.78 -9.08 -14.68
N GLU A 92 26.23 -7.89 -15.07
CA GLU A 92 26.86 -6.94 -14.13
C GLU A 92 25.86 -6.49 -13.05
N ALA A 93 24.60 -6.18 -13.43
CA ALA A 93 23.56 -5.82 -12.49
C ALA A 93 23.30 -6.92 -11.44
N ILE A 94 23.27 -8.19 -11.87
CA ILE A 94 23.15 -9.35 -10.98
C ILE A 94 24.31 -9.39 -10.00
N ARG A 95 25.55 -9.26 -10.49
CA ARG A 95 26.75 -9.25 -9.65
C ARG A 95 26.67 -8.16 -8.57
N MET A 96 26.33 -6.95 -8.96
CA MET A 96 26.22 -5.80 -8.06
C MET A 96 25.15 -6.04 -6.98
N ALA A 97 23.96 -6.51 -7.36
CA ALA A 97 22.85 -6.76 -6.46
C ALA A 97 23.15 -7.87 -5.45
N ILE A 98 23.69 -9.01 -5.91
CA ILE A 98 24.04 -10.14 -5.03
C ILE A 98 25.12 -9.73 -4.04
N LEU A 99 26.15 -9.01 -4.47
CA LEU A 99 27.22 -8.53 -3.60
C LEU A 99 26.76 -7.44 -2.62
N ALA A 100 25.70 -6.69 -2.95
CA ALA A 100 25.09 -5.72 -2.04
C ALA A 100 24.25 -6.36 -0.93
N GLY A 101 23.77 -7.62 -1.11
CA GLY A 101 23.03 -8.32 -0.06
C GLY A 101 21.71 -8.95 -0.48
N ILE A 102 21.35 -8.92 -1.76
CA ILE A 102 20.14 -9.57 -2.29
C ILE A 102 20.30 -11.10 -2.21
N ASP A 103 19.27 -11.79 -1.75
CA ASP A 103 19.23 -13.26 -1.67
C ASP A 103 18.35 -13.88 -2.75
N MET A 104 17.27 -13.22 -3.14
CA MET A 104 16.29 -13.74 -4.09
C MET A 104 15.88 -12.65 -5.09
N SER A 105 15.82 -13.00 -6.37
CA SER A 105 15.33 -12.11 -7.43
C SER A 105 13.87 -12.40 -7.77
N MET A 106 13.04 -11.35 -7.77
CA MET A 106 11.67 -11.42 -8.26
C MET A 106 11.68 -11.18 -9.78
N VAL A 107 11.93 -12.25 -10.54
CA VAL A 107 12.01 -12.25 -12.00
C VAL A 107 11.13 -13.36 -12.57
N PRO A 108 9.81 -13.11 -12.74
CA PRO A 108 8.85 -14.17 -12.97
C PRO A 108 8.77 -14.68 -14.42
N GLN A 109 9.36 -13.97 -15.38
CA GLN A 109 9.06 -14.20 -16.80
C GLN A 109 10.22 -14.77 -17.62
N ASP A 110 11.39 -14.94 -17.04
CA ASP A 110 12.56 -15.52 -17.71
C ASP A 110 13.48 -16.30 -16.78
N LEU A 111 14.32 -17.12 -17.35
CA LEU A 111 15.33 -17.93 -16.69
C LEU A 111 16.76 -17.39 -16.88
N GLU A 112 16.92 -16.18 -17.39
CA GLU A 112 18.23 -15.59 -17.66
C GLU A 112 19.00 -15.32 -16.34
N PHE A 113 18.30 -14.92 -15.28
CA PHE A 113 18.88 -14.64 -13.98
C PHE A 113 19.71 -15.82 -13.42
N PRO A 114 19.18 -17.05 -13.26
CA PRO A 114 19.94 -18.16 -12.72
C PRO A 114 21.09 -18.59 -13.64
N VAL A 115 20.95 -18.47 -14.95
CA VAL A 115 22.02 -18.79 -15.92
C VAL A 115 23.20 -17.85 -15.73
N LEU A 116 22.95 -16.54 -15.76
CA LEU A 116 24.00 -15.53 -15.58
C LEU A 116 24.62 -15.57 -14.17
N LEU A 117 23.82 -15.86 -13.15
CA LEU A 117 24.34 -16.03 -11.78
C LEU A 117 25.29 -17.20 -11.68
N LYS A 118 24.97 -18.33 -12.32
CA LYS A 118 25.86 -19.50 -12.39
C LYS A 118 27.17 -19.13 -13.09
N GLU A 119 27.12 -18.47 -14.23
CA GLU A 119 28.33 -17.99 -14.94
C GLU A 119 29.21 -17.10 -14.06
N LEU A 120 28.60 -16.18 -13.28
CA LEU A 120 29.35 -15.30 -12.37
C LEU A 120 30.10 -16.09 -11.27
N VAL A 121 29.54 -17.21 -10.82
CA VAL A 121 30.21 -18.10 -9.87
C VAL A 121 31.35 -18.87 -10.57
N GLU A 122 31.10 -19.44 -11.74
CA GLU A 122 32.10 -20.18 -12.53
C GLU A 122 33.29 -19.29 -12.93
N GLU A 123 33.03 -18.01 -13.19
CA GLU A 123 34.07 -16.99 -13.47
C GLU A 123 34.78 -16.47 -12.20
N GLY A 124 34.38 -16.90 -11.02
CA GLY A 124 34.94 -16.44 -9.74
C GLY A 124 34.59 -15.01 -9.35
N GLN A 125 33.60 -14.37 -10.00
CA GLN A 125 33.15 -13.02 -9.69
C GLN A 125 32.23 -12.97 -8.47
N ILE A 126 31.54 -14.07 -8.15
CA ILE A 126 30.78 -14.29 -6.92
C ILE A 126 31.26 -15.61 -6.32
N SER A 127 31.56 -15.62 -5.02
CA SER A 127 31.96 -16.85 -4.35
C SER A 127 30.77 -17.78 -4.17
N GLU A 128 31.00 -19.10 -4.26
CA GLU A 128 30.00 -20.12 -3.95
C GLU A 128 29.44 -19.95 -2.54
N SER A 129 30.29 -19.63 -1.56
CA SER A 129 29.84 -19.35 -0.18
C SER A 129 28.85 -18.19 -0.06
N ARG A 130 28.91 -17.20 -0.97
CA ARG A 130 27.90 -16.13 -1.00
C ARG A 130 26.54 -16.67 -1.46
N ILE A 131 26.55 -17.60 -2.41
CA ILE A 131 25.32 -18.27 -2.87
C ILE A 131 24.75 -19.18 -1.78
N ASP A 132 25.59 -19.99 -1.16
CA ASP A 132 25.22 -20.86 -0.04
C ASP A 132 24.52 -20.09 1.09
N LEU A 133 25.02 -18.89 1.39
CA LEU A 133 24.41 -18.02 2.39
C LEU A 133 22.97 -17.63 2.00
N SER A 134 22.73 -17.26 0.74
CA SER A 134 21.39 -16.93 0.24
C SER A 134 20.47 -18.14 0.24
N VAL A 135 20.95 -19.28 -0.25
CA VAL A 135 20.20 -20.55 -0.27
C VAL A 135 19.81 -20.95 1.14
N ARG A 136 20.75 -20.88 2.10
CA ARG A 136 20.47 -21.18 3.51
C ARG A 136 19.34 -20.31 4.08
N ARG A 137 19.34 -19.00 3.81
CA ARG A 137 18.29 -18.09 4.26
C ARG A 137 16.93 -18.45 3.67
N ILE A 138 16.88 -18.74 2.37
CA ILE A 138 15.65 -19.16 1.69
C ILE A 138 15.13 -20.50 2.26
N LEU A 139 16.01 -21.48 2.41
CA LEU A 139 15.63 -22.79 2.94
C LEU A 139 15.19 -22.71 4.41
N SER A 140 15.84 -21.88 5.23
CA SER A 140 15.41 -21.67 6.63
C SER A 140 14.01 -21.07 6.73
N VAL A 141 13.63 -20.17 5.83
CA VAL A 141 12.25 -19.66 5.78
C VAL A 141 11.27 -20.77 5.36
N LYS A 142 11.62 -21.55 4.34
CA LYS A 142 10.79 -22.69 3.91
C LYS A 142 10.60 -23.74 5.01
N GLU A 143 11.68 -24.07 5.73
CA GLU A 143 11.64 -25.00 6.87
C GLU A 143 10.70 -24.49 7.98
N LYS A 144 10.85 -23.23 8.40
CA LYS A 144 9.99 -22.61 9.41
C LYS A 144 8.51 -22.58 9.03
N LEU A 145 8.21 -22.59 7.74
CA LEU A 145 6.86 -22.64 7.19
C LEU A 145 6.36 -24.07 6.95
N GLY A 146 7.13 -25.11 7.28
CA GLY A 146 6.78 -26.52 7.03
C GLY A 146 6.78 -26.91 5.53
N LEU A 147 7.34 -26.10 4.65
CA LEU A 147 7.32 -26.32 3.19
C LEU A 147 8.33 -27.38 2.71
N LEU A 148 9.18 -27.89 3.60
CA LEU A 148 10.16 -28.94 3.30
C LEU A 148 9.72 -30.33 3.80
N GLU A 149 8.60 -30.40 4.50
CA GLU A 149 8.04 -31.66 4.99
C GLU A 149 7.30 -32.40 3.85
N GLU A 150 7.39 -33.72 3.85
CA GLU A 150 6.60 -34.57 2.92
C GLU A 150 5.14 -34.57 3.36
N GLY A 151 4.22 -34.18 2.46
CA GLY A 151 2.80 -34.15 2.69
C GLY A 151 2.08 -33.05 1.92
N GLU A 152 0.76 -33.10 1.93
CA GLU A 152 -0.06 -32.00 1.42
C GLU A 152 -0.02 -30.84 2.45
N PHE A 153 0.29 -29.63 1.95
CA PHE A 153 0.19 -28.42 2.78
C PHE A 153 -1.29 -28.18 3.12
N GLU A 154 -1.66 -28.39 4.36
CA GLU A 154 -3.00 -28.08 4.82
C GLU A 154 -3.12 -26.56 5.02
N LEU A 155 -4.05 -25.96 4.28
CA LEU A 155 -4.41 -24.56 4.53
C LEU A 155 -4.96 -24.44 5.95
N PRO A 156 -4.59 -23.40 6.70
CA PRO A 156 -5.21 -23.15 7.98
C PRO A 156 -6.74 -23.05 7.80
N PRO A 157 -7.53 -23.52 8.78
CA PRO A 157 -8.99 -23.42 8.71
C PRO A 157 -9.41 -21.96 8.50
N ALA A 158 -10.51 -21.77 7.78
CA ALA A 158 -11.08 -20.43 7.65
C ALA A 158 -11.41 -19.88 9.05
N LEU A 159 -11.19 -18.58 9.23
CA LEU A 159 -11.55 -17.91 10.48
C LEU A 159 -13.01 -18.19 10.84
N THR A 160 -13.25 -18.53 12.08
CA THR A 160 -14.61 -18.59 12.66
C THR A 160 -15.26 -17.21 12.65
N GLU A 161 -16.55 -17.15 12.81
CA GLU A 161 -17.27 -15.87 12.90
C GLU A 161 -16.80 -15.04 14.10
N ASP A 162 -16.56 -15.67 15.26
CA ASP A 162 -16.05 -14.99 16.44
C ASP A 162 -14.66 -14.39 16.23
N GLU A 163 -13.76 -15.11 15.55
CA GLU A 163 -12.44 -14.59 15.18
C GLU A 163 -12.54 -13.42 14.19
N ARG A 164 -13.44 -13.49 13.19
CA ARG A 164 -13.70 -12.37 12.29
C ARG A 164 -14.21 -11.14 13.02
N GLN A 165 -15.14 -11.30 13.96
CA GLN A 165 -15.67 -10.22 14.78
C GLN A 165 -14.59 -9.63 15.70
N ALA A 166 -13.75 -10.46 16.29
CA ALA A 166 -12.62 -10.01 17.10
C ALA A 166 -11.63 -9.15 16.31
N LEU A 167 -11.42 -9.45 15.02
CA LEU A 167 -10.57 -8.66 14.13
C LEU A 167 -11.26 -7.39 13.60
N ALA A 168 -12.59 -7.41 13.48
CA ALA A 168 -13.35 -6.26 12.94
C ALA A 168 -13.27 -5.03 13.84
N GLY A 169 -13.28 -5.19 15.15
CA GLY A 169 -13.21 -4.09 16.12
C GLY A 169 -11.94 -3.24 15.99
N PRO A 170 -10.74 -3.84 16.08
CA PRO A 170 -9.48 -3.14 15.87
C PRO A 170 -9.38 -2.47 14.49
N ALA A 171 -9.84 -3.13 13.42
CA ALA A 171 -9.84 -2.57 12.06
C ALA A 171 -10.76 -1.35 11.95
N ALA A 172 -11.96 -1.41 12.52
CA ALA A 172 -12.89 -0.27 12.55
C ALA A 172 -12.30 0.90 13.35
N ARG A 173 -11.68 0.63 14.51
CA ARG A 173 -11.02 1.67 15.30
C ARG A 173 -9.87 2.33 14.53
N ALA A 174 -9.03 1.54 13.86
CA ALA A 174 -7.95 2.08 13.02
C ALA A 174 -8.50 2.98 11.90
N ALA A 175 -9.59 2.57 11.24
CA ALA A 175 -10.23 3.39 10.21
C ALA A 175 -10.78 4.70 10.80
N LEU A 176 -11.42 4.67 11.96
CA LEU A 176 -11.92 5.87 12.63
C LEU A 176 -10.78 6.83 13.03
N GLU A 177 -9.67 6.30 13.53
CA GLU A 177 -8.49 7.11 13.91
C GLU A 177 -7.77 7.74 12.70
N CYS A 178 -7.98 7.23 11.49
CA CYS A 178 -7.46 7.83 10.24
C CYS A 178 -8.32 9.00 9.73
N ILE A 179 -9.57 9.16 10.20
CA ILE A 179 -10.43 10.26 9.77
C ILE A 179 -9.92 11.56 10.36
N THR A 180 -9.56 12.50 9.50
CA THR A 180 -8.97 13.79 9.90
C THR A 180 -9.97 14.92 9.69
N LEU A 181 -10.35 15.60 10.79
CA LEU A 181 -11.18 16.79 10.73
C LEU A 181 -10.33 18.01 10.33
N LEU A 182 -10.45 18.45 9.07
CA LEU A 182 -9.65 19.55 8.54
C LEU A 182 -10.19 20.93 8.93
N LYS A 183 -11.53 21.06 9.01
CA LYS A 183 -12.18 22.32 9.35
C LYS A 183 -13.56 22.06 9.96
N ASN A 184 -13.84 22.68 11.11
CA ASN A 184 -15.15 22.67 11.76
C ASN A 184 -15.30 23.92 12.65
N GLU A 185 -14.87 25.07 12.15
CA GLU A 185 -14.95 26.33 12.87
C GLU A 185 -16.37 26.91 12.82
N GLY A 186 -16.81 27.49 13.93
CA GLY A 186 -18.15 27.98 14.11
C GLY A 186 -18.49 29.28 13.38
N ASN A 187 -18.15 29.37 12.09
CA ASN A 187 -18.50 30.54 11.28
C ASN A 187 -19.36 30.11 10.09
N HIS A 188 -20.56 29.67 10.39
CA HIS A 188 -21.51 29.10 9.46
C HIS A 188 -22.70 30.00 9.26
N ALA A 189 -23.21 30.17 8.02
CA ALA A 189 -24.35 31.07 7.71
C ALA A 189 -25.65 30.65 8.43
N VAL A 190 -25.83 29.33 8.65
CA VAL A 190 -27.02 28.78 9.32
C VAL A 190 -26.79 28.62 10.83
N TYR A 191 -25.56 28.34 11.25
CA TYR A 191 -25.17 28.17 12.66
C TYR A 191 -24.01 29.11 13.03
N PRO A 192 -24.28 30.43 13.13
CA PRO A 192 -23.22 31.38 13.48
C PRO A 192 -22.67 31.06 14.87
N ASN A 193 -21.35 30.96 14.96
CA ASN A 193 -20.60 30.65 16.18
C ASN A 193 -20.74 29.21 16.74
N GLN A 194 -21.26 28.27 15.94
CA GLN A 194 -21.31 26.86 16.32
C GLN A 194 -20.63 25.99 15.24
N PRO A 195 -19.93 24.91 15.62
CA PRO A 195 -19.41 23.96 14.65
C PRO A 195 -20.55 23.24 13.93
N LEU A 196 -20.34 22.89 12.65
CA LEU A 196 -21.32 22.12 11.88
C LEU A 196 -21.38 20.66 12.32
N LEU A 197 -20.24 20.09 12.65
CA LEU A 197 -20.11 18.70 13.12
C LEU A 197 -19.94 18.67 14.65
N PRO A 198 -20.58 17.67 15.33
CA PRO A 198 -21.40 16.59 14.76
C PRO A 198 -22.75 17.09 14.24
N LEU A 199 -23.28 16.42 13.19
CA LEU A 199 -24.60 16.73 12.66
C LEU A 199 -25.68 16.41 13.71
N GLY A 200 -26.45 17.40 14.12
CA GLY A 200 -27.41 17.25 15.22
C GLY A 200 -28.87 17.63 14.89
N GLY A 201 -29.13 18.30 13.81
CA GLY A 201 -30.42 18.79 13.43
C GLY A 201 -31.47 17.69 13.10
N ALA A 202 -32.71 18.09 12.86
CA ALA A 202 -33.79 17.19 12.43
C ALA A 202 -34.16 17.37 10.95
N GLY A 203 -33.52 18.29 10.25
CA GLY A 203 -33.78 18.62 8.84
C GLY A 203 -33.28 17.56 7.85
N THR A 204 -33.53 17.81 6.59
CA THR A 204 -33.05 16.97 5.48
C THR A 204 -31.54 17.10 5.32
N ILE A 205 -30.85 15.97 5.14
CA ILE A 205 -29.45 15.90 4.77
C ILE A 205 -29.40 15.54 3.28
N PHE A 206 -28.85 16.40 2.47
CA PHE A 206 -28.60 16.10 1.07
C PHE A 206 -27.26 15.40 0.91
N VAL A 207 -27.24 14.33 0.13
CA VAL A 207 -26.02 13.54 -0.12
C VAL A 207 -25.77 13.44 -1.61
N SER A 208 -24.55 13.66 -2.04
CA SER A 208 -24.10 13.43 -3.41
C SER A 208 -22.60 13.18 -3.46
N GLY A 209 -22.09 12.96 -4.66
CA GLY A 209 -20.68 12.73 -4.94
C GLY A 209 -20.40 11.32 -5.46
N PRO A 210 -19.36 11.16 -6.29
CA PRO A 210 -19.10 9.92 -7.01
C PRO A 210 -18.74 8.74 -6.10
N THR A 211 -18.33 8.99 -4.87
CA THR A 211 -17.98 7.94 -3.90
C THR A 211 -19.05 7.68 -2.85
N ALA A 212 -20.15 8.46 -2.85
CA ALA A 212 -21.21 8.38 -1.85
C ALA A 212 -21.85 6.99 -1.77
N ASN A 213 -22.12 6.36 -2.93
CA ASN A 213 -22.79 5.07 -3.02
C ASN A 213 -21.94 4.03 -3.77
N SER A 214 -20.68 3.89 -3.38
CA SER A 214 -19.71 3.00 -4.04
C SER A 214 -18.90 2.17 -3.04
N LEU A 215 -19.17 0.87 -2.97
CA LEU A 215 -18.32 -0.05 -2.21
C LEU A 215 -16.92 -0.12 -2.80
N ASN A 216 -16.78 0.04 -4.11
CA ASN A 216 -15.49 -0.02 -4.77
C ASN A 216 -14.58 1.15 -4.38
N ALA A 217 -15.15 2.32 -4.14
CA ALA A 217 -14.42 3.51 -3.67
C ALA A 217 -13.91 3.39 -2.22
N LEU A 218 -14.41 2.40 -1.44
CA LEU A 218 -13.90 2.08 -0.10
C LEU A 218 -12.66 1.18 -0.12
N ASN A 219 -12.32 0.61 -1.29
CA ASN A 219 -11.13 -0.21 -1.45
C ASN A 219 -9.89 0.67 -1.60
N GLY A 220 -8.73 0.11 -1.24
CA GLY A 220 -7.42 0.65 -1.60
C GLY A 220 -6.73 -0.21 -2.65
N GLY A 221 -5.55 0.18 -3.12
CA GLY A 221 -4.69 -0.69 -3.89
C GLY A 221 -4.46 -2.01 -3.17
N TRP A 222 -4.27 -3.10 -3.92
CA TRP A 222 -4.14 -4.48 -3.43
C TRP A 222 -5.39 -5.08 -2.77
N SER A 223 -6.55 -4.44 -2.86
CA SER A 223 -7.81 -5.04 -2.44
C SER A 223 -8.23 -6.14 -3.44
N GLY A 224 -7.83 -7.39 -3.16
CA GLY A 224 -8.10 -8.57 -3.98
C GLY A 224 -7.41 -8.63 -5.34
N THR A 225 -7.01 -7.48 -5.89
CA THR A 225 -6.21 -7.34 -7.11
C THR A 225 -5.20 -6.20 -6.94
N TRP A 226 -4.17 -6.16 -7.78
CA TRP A 226 -3.12 -5.15 -7.71
C TRP A 226 -3.68 -3.71 -7.60
N GLN A 227 -4.55 -3.29 -8.52
CA GLN A 227 -5.12 -1.95 -8.50
C GLN A 227 -6.34 -1.78 -7.58
N GLY A 228 -6.87 -2.85 -7.00
CA GLY A 228 -8.03 -2.80 -6.11
C GLY A 228 -9.38 -2.46 -6.77
N LYS A 229 -9.42 -2.36 -8.09
CA LYS A 229 -10.60 -1.87 -8.83
C LYS A 229 -11.68 -2.93 -9.12
N ASN A 230 -11.41 -4.21 -8.86
CA ASN A 230 -12.31 -5.28 -9.28
C ASN A 230 -13.48 -5.44 -8.29
N PRO A 231 -14.73 -5.12 -8.71
CA PRO A 231 -15.91 -5.18 -7.84
C PRO A 231 -16.20 -6.58 -7.25
N LYS A 232 -15.67 -7.65 -7.87
CA LYS A 232 -15.78 -9.02 -7.33
C LYS A 232 -15.25 -9.15 -5.90
N TYR A 233 -14.31 -8.30 -5.52
CA TYR A 233 -13.69 -8.32 -4.20
C TYR A 233 -14.28 -7.28 -3.23
N ASN A 234 -15.36 -6.60 -3.64
CA ASN A 234 -16.08 -5.76 -2.70
C ASN A 234 -16.72 -6.64 -1.62
N ASN A 235 -16.64 -6.19 -0.38
CA ASN A 235 -17.27 -6.91 0.71
C ASN A 235 -18.78 -6.56 0.76
N PRO A 236 -19.68 -7.50 0.44
CA PRO A 236 -21.12 -7.23 0.40
C PRO A 236 -21.74 -6.99 1.79
N GLY A 237 -21.00 -7.28 2.86
CA GLY A 237 -21.40 -6.97 4.23
C GLY A 237 -21.00 -5.57 4.71
N ARG A 238 -20.42 -4.74 3.84
CA ARG A 238 -20.09 -3.34 4.14
C ARG A 238 -21.15 -2.40 3.59
N LEU A 239 -21.37 -1.33 4.32
CA LEU A 239 -22.25 -0.24 3.88
C LEU A 239 -21.46 0.77 3.05
N THR A 240 -22.10 1.34 2.04
CA THR A 240 -21.62 2.56 1.40
C THR A 240 -21.77 3.74 2.37
N ALA A 241 -21.11 4.86 2.09
CA ALA A 241 -21.28 6.08 2.89
C ALA A 241 -22.76 6.54 2.94
N LEU A 242 -23.46 6.45 1.81
CA LEU A 242 -24.89 6.74 1.71
C LEU A 242 -25.74 5.81 2.60
N GLU A 243 -25.47 4.51 2.56
CA GLU A 243 -26.21 3.54 3.39
C GLU A 243 -25.94 3.75 4.87
N GLY A 244 -24.69 4.02 5.26
CA GLY A 244 -24.35 4.36 6.64
C GLY A 244 -25.08 5.61 7.15
N LEU A 245 -25.18 6.66 6.34
CA LEU A 245 -25.96 7.85 6.69
C LEU A 245 -27.46 7.54 6.81
N ARG A 246 -28.00 6.67 5.96
CA ARG A 246 -29.42 6.25 6.05
C ARG A 246 -29.71 5.43 7.32
N GLU A 247 -28.76 4.60 7.74
CA GLU A 247 -28.89 3.86 9.01
C GLU A 247 -28.83 4.79 10.22
N GLU A 248 -27.89 5.73 10.24
CA GLU A 248 -27.66 6.63 11.38
C GLU A 248 -28.78 7.68 11.53
N PHE A 249 -29.16 8.32 10.42
CA PHE A 249 -30.12 9.46 10.47
C PHE A 249 -31.54 9.12 10.05
N GLY A 250 -31.79 7.92 9.54
CA GLY A 250 -33.07 7.50 8.96
C GLY A 250 -33.19 7.84 7.49
N ALA A 251 -33.60 6.88 6.67
CA ALA A 251 -33.67 6.99 5.21
C ALA A 251 -34.55 8.16 4.72
N SER A 252 -35.61 8.50 5.46
CA SER A 252 -36.52 9.62 5.11
C SER A 252 -35.88 11.00 5.24
N ARG A 253 -34.79 11.13 5.97
CA ARG A 253 -34.02 12.38 6.11
C ARG A 253 -32.97 12.57 5.02
N ILE A 254 -32.67 11.53 4.27
CA ILE A 254 -31.59 11.55 3.28
C ILE A 254 -32.16 11.78 1.88
N ALA A 255 -31.93 12.96 1.35
CA ALA A 255 -32.13 13.26 -0.06
C ALA A 255 -30.81 12.91 -0.79
N PHE A 256 -30.90 12.19 -1.91
CA PHE A 256 -29.71 11.73 -2.63
C PHE A 256 -29.82 12.01 -4.12
N GLU A 257 -28.76 12.57 -4.66
CA GLU A 257 -28.58 12.73 -6.11
C GLU A 257 -27.29 12.03 -6.53
N ALA A 258 -27.40 11.06 -7.43
CA ALA A 258 -26.26 10.25 -7.86
C ALA A 258 -25.30 11.02 -8.78
N LEU A 259 -24.00 10.82 -8.55
CA LEU A 259 -22.94 11.11 -9.50
C LEU A 259 -22.16 9.83 -9.72
N ASP A 260 -22.39 9.16 -10.85
CA ASP A 260 -21.83 7.82 -11.09
C ASP A 260 -20.41 7.83 -11.66
N ASN A 261 -19.95 8.99 -12.12
CA ASN A 261 -18.63 9.15 -12.72
C ASN A 261 -17.70 9.98 -11.83
N MET A 262 -16.41 9.63 -11.83
CA MET A 262 -15.37 10.44 -11.16
C MET A 262 -15.08 11.76 -11.89
N GLU A 263 -15.32 11.79 -13.20
CA GLU A 263 -15.31 13.00 -14.03
C GLU A 263 -16.73 13.42 -14.29
N PHE A 264 -17.14 14.56 -13.79
CA PHE A 264 -18.50 15.10 -13.93
C PHE A 264 -18.51 16.36 -14.77
N SER A 265 -19.54 16.47 -15.59
CA SER A 265 -19.77 17.59 -16.51
C SER A 265 -20.41 18.80 -15.81
N ALA A 266 -20.49 19.92 -16.52
CA ALA A 266 -21.22 21.08 -16.04
C ALA A 266 -22.72 20.77 -15.84
N GLU A 267 -23.30 19.91 -16.67
CA GLU A 267 -24.68 19.44 -16.57
C GLU A 267 -24.88 18.60 -15.30
N ASP A 268 -23.93 17.74 -14.93
CA ASP A 268 -23.99 16.99 -13.68
C ASP A 268 -23.98 17.92 -12.46
N ILE A 269 -23.16 18.96 -12.50
CA ILE A 269 -23.10 19.97 -11.43
C ILE A 269 -24.44 20.69 -11.34
N GLN A 270 -25.04 21.11 -12.47
CA GLN A 270 -26.33 21.79 -12.48
C GLN A 270 -27.45 20.90 -11.93
N ARG A 271 -27.44 19.60 -12.28
CA ARG A 271 -28.42 18.63 -11.78
C ARG A 271 -28.33 18.49 -10.26
N VAL A 272 -27.13 18.40 -9.71
CA VAL A 272 -26.90 18.34 -8.25
C VAL A 272 -27.33 19.61 -7.57
N VAL A 273 -27.04 20.80 -8.14
CA VAL A 273 -27.48 22.10 -7.59
C VAL A 273 -29.01 22.19 -7.56
N GLN A 274 -29.69 21.82 -8.65
CA GLN A 274 -31.16 21.79 -8.70
C GLN A 274 -31.77 20.82 -7.68
N ALA A 275 -31.12 19.66 -7.47
CA ALA A 275 -31.56 18.68 -6.47
C ALA A 275 -31.38 19.21 -5.03
N ILE A 276 -30.31 19.97 -4.76
CA ILE A 276 -30.09 20.65 -3.48
C ILE A 276 -31.21 21.70 -3.27
N GLU A 277 -31.46 22.56 -4.25
CA GLU A 277 -32.51 23.59 -4.16
C GLU A 277 -33.90 22.97 -3.95
N GLY A 278 -34.21 21.89 -4.68
CA GLY A 278 -35.50 21.19 -4.59
C GLY A 278 -35.74 20.48 -3.27
N SER A 279 -34.67 19.95 -2.63
CA SER A 279 -34.77 19.27 -1.35
C SER A 279 -34.69 20.20 -0.13
N ASN A 280 -34.26 21.44 -0.31
CA ASN A 280 -34.08 22.47 0.73
C ASN A 280 -33.43 21.90 2.01
N PRO A 281 -32.23 21.32 1.92
CA PRO A 281 -31.62 20.59 3.02
C PRO A 281 -31.06 21.52 4.09
N GLU A 282 -30.98 21.02 5.32
CA GLU A 282 -30.26 21.66 6.42
C GLU A 282 -28.73 21.65 6.17
N VAL A 283 -28.24 20.55 5.56
CA VAL A 283 -26.84 20.35 5.22
C VAL A 283 -26.70 19.53 3.94
N ALA A 284 -25.66 19.84 3.15
CA ALA A 284 -25.26 19.05 2.01
C ALA A 284 -23.91 18.35 2.33
N VAL A 285 -23.86 17.03 2.14
CA VAL A 285 -22.68 16.20 2.33
C VAL A 285 -22.23 15.69 0.96
N LEU A 286 -21.06 16.09 0.54
CA LEU A 286 -20.47 15.68 -0.74
C LEU A 286 -19.32 14.70 -0.50
N PHE A 287 -19.47 13.49 -1.02
CA PHE A 287 -18.44 12.46 -0.97
C PHE A 287 -17.57 12.51 -2.23
N LEU A 288 -16.41 13.11 -2.09
CA LEU A 288 -15.41 13.22 -3.16
C LEU A 288 -14.27 12.23 -2.88
N GLY A 289 -13.70 11.67 -3.92
CA GLY A 289 -12.61 10.72 -3.78
C GLY A 289 -12.07 10.26 -5.12
N GLU A 290 -11.25 9.26 -5.08
CA GLU A 290 -10.64 8.62 -6.24
C GLU A 290 -10.96 7.13 -6.22
N MET A 291 -10.95 6.50 -7.40
CA MET A 291 -11.00 5.04 -7.49
C MET A 291 -9.69 4.45 -6.95
N PRO A 292 -9.73 3.24 -6.36
CA PRO A 292 -8.52 2.63 -5.86
C PRO A 292 -7.44 2.51 -6.94
N TYR A 293 -6.22 2.79 -6.56
CA TYR A 293 -5.01 2.61 -7.39
C TYR A 293 -3.82 2.26 -6.51
N THR A 294 -2.74 1.83 -7.16
CA THR A 294 -1.44 1.63 -6.51
C THR A 294 -0.31 1.95 -7.47
N GLU A 295 0.86 2.27 -6.92
CA GLU A 295 2.12 2.55 -7.61
C GLU A 295 2.00 3.67 -8.66
N ILE A 296 2.66 3.51 -9.82
CA ILE A 296 2.76 4.51 -10.88
C ILE A 296 1.42 5.08 -11.36
N PHE A 297 0.34 4.31 -11.24
CA PHE A 297 -1.00 4.79 -11.59
C PHE A 297 -1.54 5.85 -10.64
N GLY A 298 -0.93 6.01 -9.46
CA GLY A 298 -1.20 7.06 -8.50
C GLY A 298 -0.29 8.28 -8.62
N ASN A 299 0.61 8.32 -9.59
CA ASN A 299 1.48 9.47 -9.80
C ASN A 299 0.71 10.62 -10.45
N ILE A 300 0.51 11.68 -9.71
CA ILE A 300 -0.15 12.92 -10.15
C ILE A 300 0.89 13.88 -10.74
#